data_b0a67be0be1a2a89e1aa9e0b51d787fb
#
_entry.id   b0a67be0be1a2a89e1aa9e0b51d787fb
#
_cell.length_a   1.000
_cell.length_b   1.000
_cell.length_c   1.000
_cell.angle_alpha   90.00
_cell.angle_beta   90.00
_cell.angle_gamma   90.00
#
_symmetry.space_group_name_H-M   'P 1'
#
loop_
_entity.id
_entity.type
_entity.pdbx_description
1 polymer ?
#
loop_
_entity_poly.entity_id
_entity_poly.type
_entity_poly.pdbx_seq_one_letter_code
_entity_poly.pdbx_strand_id
1 'polypeptide(L)'
;MLSSEDILNVKVITNPGSKYDNEVKAVILIKTKRKAGDGLGGQVRSVYKQGFRSKFTEQASLNYRKDRLDVFANLYYDNMYLKQTQTNIQNIYGKLTQNGNTNILTHIQDLYGSAGLNYEFNDKHSIGAIYSIERQPGNYVTNIENLVSKPDSAIHNVNYRHDGNMPKGTDHRLNTYYNGRVGKLQIDYNFDYLFKKSRKSQLTTMPDNAENPICISTINRANNNLLASKIILSYPLGNGQIEAGSEYTYTRRKETFVNKEQLLDNTDDRINESNTAAFAKYSLQCKPWTMSAGVRYQFTHSDYFQDETKSNEQSRRYGKWLPEVSVSYGKNKFQTNLSYGAKMTRPAYYMLASNVQYDDQYTYEGGNPLLQPSVYQSLNLEMMYDWVYLAAGYHTTTRLFCLHTTTSTR
;
A
#
# COMPACT_ATOMS: atom_id res chain seq x y z
N MET A 1 11.67 3.31 15.54
CA MET A 1 11.71 1.85 15.32
C MET A 1 11.52 1.14 16.65
N LEU A 2 10.81 0.02 16.65
CA LEU A 2 10.67 -0.81 17.83
C LEU A 2 11.98 -1.62 18.01
N SER A 3 12.58 -1.58 19.22
CA SER A 3 13.73 -2.43 19.52
C SER A 3 13.27 -3.89 19.68
N SER A 4 14.09 -4.85 19.25
CA SER A 4 13.81 -6.28 19.47
C SER A 4 13.68 -6.61 20.96
N GLU A 5 14.37 -5.90 21.83
CA GLU A 5 14.33 -6.06 23.29
C GLU A 5 12.98 -5.64 23.88
N ASP A 6 12.25 -4.74 23.21
CA ASP A 6 10.93 -4.28 23.64
C ASP A 6 9.79 -5.22 23.21
N ILE A 7 10.09 -6.25 22.41
CA ILE A 7 9.10 -7.19 21.90
C ILE A 7 8.90 -8.33 22.90
N LEU A 8 7.64 -8.55 23.31
CA LEU A 8 7.25 -9.69 24.14
C LEU A 8 6.97 -10.93 23.30
N ASN A 9 6.15 -10.77 22.24
CA ASN A 9 5.91 -11.79 21.26
C ASN A 9 5.50 -11.19 19.90
N VAL A 10 5.64 -12.00 18.85
CA VAL A 10 5.18 -11.70 17.50
C VAL A 10 4.26 -12.82 17.07
N LYS A 11 3.03 -12.48 16.64
CA LYS A 11 2.10 -13.42 16.02
C LYS A 11 1.93 -13.05 14.56
N VAL A 12 2.26 -13.98 13.68
CA VAL A 12 2.04 -13.83 12.24
C VAL A 12 0.76 -14.56 11.85
N ILE A 13 -0.16 -13.84 11.22
CA ILE A 13 -1.42 -14.38 10.68
C ILE A 13 -1.29 -14.34 9.17
N THR A 14 -1.00 -15.47 8.55
CA THR A 14 -0.80 -15.60 7.09
C THR A 14 -2.09 -15.61 6.30
N ASN A 15 -3.20 -15.91 6.95
CA ASN A 15 -4.55 -15.82 6.38
C ASN A 15 -5.42 -14.93 7.28
N PRO A 16 -5.31 -13.60 7.16
CA PRO A 16 -6.12 -12.67 7.93
C PRO A 16 -7.60 -12.86 7.57
N GLY A 17 -8.42 -12.99 8.59
CA GLY A 17 -9.83 -13.25 8.42
C GLY A 17 -10.65 -12.02 8.00
N SER A 18 -11.96 -12.22 7.88
CA SER A 18 -12.97 -11.25 7.38
C SER A 18 -12.98 -9.90 8.10
N LYS A 19 -12.42 -9.81 9.31
CA LYS A 19 -12.27 -8.56 10.05
C LYS A 19 -11.21 -7.61 9.49
N TYR A 20 -10.30 -8.11 8.66
CA TYR A 20 -9.28 -7.29 8.01
C TYR A 20 -9.75 -6.89 6.61
N ASP A 21 -9.19 -5.80 6.07
CA ASP A 21 -9.45 -5.43 4.68
C ASP A 21 -9.01 -6.57 3.74
N ASN A 22 -9.72 -6.73 2.63
CA ASN A 22 -9.51 -7.83 1.68
C ASN A 22 -8.14 -7.79 1.01
N GLU A 23 -7.50 -6.63 0.97
CA GLU A 23 -6.16 -6.45 0.36
C GLU A 23 -5.04 -6.86 1.31
N VAL A 24 -5.36 -7.08 2.61
CA VAL A 24 -4.38 -7.51 3.61
C VAL A 24 -3.99 -8.96 3.36
N LYS A 25 -2.74 -9.19 2.99
CA LYS A 25 -2.19 -10.53 2.71
C LYS A 25 -1.78 -11.28 3.97
N ALA A 26 -1.21 -10.57 4.94
CA ALA A 26 -0.81 -11.11 6.22
C ALA A 26 -0.89 -10.02 7.30
N VAL A 27 -1.05 -10.43 8.56
CA VAL A 27 -1.04 -9.52 9.71
C VAL A 27 0.05 -9.96 10.68
N ILE A 28 0.88 -9.02 11.08
CA ILE A 28 1.90 -9.22 12.11
C ILE A 28 1.44 -8.48 13.36
N LEU A 29 1.06 -9.23 14.38
CA LEU A 29 0.72 -8.67 15.69
C LEU A 29 1.96 -8.68 16.56
N ILE A 30 2.45 -7.51 16.93
CA ILE A 30 3.58 -7.35 17.81
C ILE A 30 3.07 -6.92 19.18
N LYS A 31 3.33 -7.75 20.19
CA LYS A 31 3.05 -7.40 21.56
C LYS A 31 4.36 -6.93 22.19
N THR A 32 4.37 -5.69 22.68
CA THR A 32 5.52 -5.13 23.35
C THR A 32 5.53 -5.48 24.83
N LYS A 33 6.73 -5.55 25.41
CA LYS A 33 6.89 -5.63 26.86
C LYS A 33 6.39 -4.32 27.48
N ARG A 34 5.58 -4.44 28.50
CA ARG A 34 5.21 -3.29 29.30
C ARG A 34 6.44 -2.89 30.13
N LYS A 35 7.03 -1.73 29.85
CA LYS A 35 8.12 -1.22 30.68
C LYS A 35 7.56 -0.96 32.06
N ALA A 36 8.17 -1.52 33.09
CA ALA A 36 7.76 -1.33 34.47
C ALA A 36 8.20 0.04 34.96
N GLY A 37 7.27 0.77 35.61
CA GLY A 37 7.55 2.04 36.32
C GLY A 37 7.18 3.28 35.51
N ASP A 38 6.96 4.35 36.24
CA ASP A 38 6.75 5.70 35.74
C ASP A 38 8.09 6.35 35.41
N GLY A 39 8.10 7.28 34.46
CA GLY A 39 9.31 8.04 34.16
C GLY A 39 9.42 8.48 32.71
N LEU A 40 10.51 9.15 32.45
CA LEU A 40 10.92 9.59 31.11
C LEU A 40 11.97 8.63 30.58
N GLY A 41 11.78 8.17 29.34
CA GLY A 41 12.73 7.35 28.63
C GLY A 41 12.92 7.85 27.20
N GLY A 42 14.06 7.56 26.62
CA GLY A 42 14.31 7.96 25.23
C GLY A 42 15.49 7.20 24.64
N GLN A 43 15.57 7.26 23.32
CA GLN A 43 16.65 6.64 22.56
C GLN A 43 17.01 7.55 21.37
N VAL A 44 18.30 7.69 21.14
CA VAL A 44 18.85 8.29 19.92
C VAL A 44 19.67 7.23 19.20
N ARG A 45 19.49 7.12 17.89
CA ARG A 45 20.24 6.21 17.04
C ARG A 45 20.72 6.94 15.81
N SER A 46 22.02 6.90 15.57
CA SER A 46 22.66 7.41 14.37
C SER A 46 23.30 6.26 13.61
N VAL A 47 23.06 6.18 12.30
CA VAL A 47 23.62 5.14 11.44
C VAL A 47 24.25 5.80 10.22
N TYR A 48 25.55 5.58 10.08
CA TYR A 48 26.30 5.90 8.88
C TYR A 48 26.46 4.64 8.03
N LYS A 49 26.22 4.76 6.72
CA LYS A 49 26.47 3.70 5.74
C LYS A 49 27.26 4.28 4.58
N GLN A 50 28.37 3.64 4.22
CA GLN A 50 29.14 3.97 3.04
C GLN A 50 28.79 3.00 1.91
N GLY A 51 28.29 3.54 0.81
CA GLY A 51 28.08 2.85 -0.43
C GLY A 51 28.67 3.66 -1.57
N PHE A 52 28.00 3.74 -2.70
CA PHE A 52 28.33 4.63 -3.80
C PHE A 52 28.37 6.12 -3.34
N ARG A 53 27.52 6.50 -2.39
CA ARG A 53 27.58 7.77 -1.63
C ARG A 53 27.28 7.49 -0.16
N SER A 54 27.69 8.43 0.70
CA SER A 54 27.38 8.38 2.13
C SER A 54 25.88 8.47 2.38
N LYS A 55 25.40 7.67 3.31
CA LYS A 55 24.00 7.65 3.78
C LYS A 55 23.98 7.85 5.28
N PHE A 56 23.02 8.63 5.75
CA PHE A 56 22.81 8.92 7.16
C PHE A 56 21.37 8.61 7.53
N THR A 57 21.19 7.91 8.65
CA THR A 57 19.89 7.66 9.23
C THR A 57 19.92 8.09 10.68
N GLU A 58 19.09 9.05 11.05
CA GLU A 58 18.96 9.58 12.41
C GLU A 58 17.60 9.27 12.96
N GLN A 59 17.56 8.80 14.21
CA GLN A 59 16.32 8.44 14.88
C GLN A 59 16.37 8.95 16.31
N ALA A 60 15.29 9.57 16.76
CA ALA A 60 15.09 9.93 18.15
C ALA A 60 13.70 9.48 18.59
N SER A 61 13.60 8.85 19.73
CA SER A 61 12.33 8.52 20.36
C SER A 61 12.35 8.97 21.81
N LEU A 62 11.22 9.51 22.25
CA LEU A 62 10.98 9.94 23.60
C LEU A 62 9.67 9.34 24.08
N ASN A 63 9.63 8.82 25.28
CA ASN A 63 8.41 8.34 25.92
C ASN A 63 8.37 8.77 27.37
N TYR A 64 7.23 9.25 27.80
CA TYR A 64 6.93 9.63 29.17
C TYR A 64 5.73 8.83 29.65
N ARG A 65 5.88 8.20 30.81
CA ARG A 65 4.82 7.42 31.43
C ARG A 65 4.61 7.89 32.83
N LYS A 66 3.36 8.08 33.19
CA LYS A 66 2.92 8.33 34.57
C LYS A 66 1.57 7.68 34.80
N ASP A 67 1.50 6.80 35.79
CA ASP A 67 0.28 6.05 36.13
C ASP A 67 -0.35 5.35 34.92
N ARG A 68 -1.47 5.90 34.42
CA ARG A 68 -2.29 5.38 33.30
C ARG A 68 -2.09 6.14 32.00
N LEU A 69 -1.23 7.14 31.99
CA LEU A 69 -0.91 7.95 30.83
C LEU A 69 0.45 7.53 30.27
N ASP A 70 0.49 7.32 28.96
CA ASP A 70 1.71 7.09 28.19
C ASP A 70 1.73 8.05 27.01
N VAL A 71 2.75 8.91 26.92
CA VAL A 71 2.96 9.89 25.87
C VAL A 71 4.27 9.58 25.17
N PHE A 72 4.28 9.63 23.86
CA PHE A 72 5.48 9.35 23.09
C PHE A 72 5.63 10.28 21.89
N ALA A 73 6.89 10.49 21.48
CA ALA A 73 7.25 11.20 20.27
C ALA A 73 8.38 10.47 19.55
N ASN A 74 8.36 10.46 18.23
CA ASN A 74 9.39 9.87 17.39
C ASN A 74 9.75 10.82 16.26
N LEU A 75 11.04 10.92 15.98
CA LEU A 75 11.61 11.64 14.86
C LEU A 75 12.50 10.68 14.08
N TYR A 76 12.42 10.77 12.76
CA TYR A 76 13.22 9.99 11.84
C TYR A 76 13.67 10.86 10.69
N TYR A 77 14.93 10.77 10.37
CA TYR A 77 15.54 11.38 9.19
C TYR A 77 16.41 10.35 8.47
N ASP A 78 16.21 10.20 7.18
CA ASP A 78 17.05 9.36 6.32
C ASP A 78 17.50 10.17 5.11
N ASN A 79 18.79 10.10 4.80
CA ASN A 79 19.37 10.72 3.60
C ASN A 79 19.99 9.61 2.76
N MET A 80 19.34 9.26 1.66
CA MET A 80 19.65 8.07 0.89
C MET A 80 19.96 8.39 -0.57
N TYR A 81 21.04 7.80 -1.07
CA TYR A 81 21.40 7.79 -2.48
C TYR A 81 21.28 6.36 -3.02
N LEU A 82 20.59 6.23 -4.15
CA LEU A 82 20.43 4.96 -4.87
C LEU A 82 21.01 5.10 -6.26
N LYS A 83 21.75 4.09 -6.68
CA LYS A 83 22.16 3.89 -8.07
C LYS A 83 21.58 2.57 -8.54
N GLN A 84 20.82 2.62 -9.62
CA GLN A 84 20.17 1.47 -10.21
C GLN A 84 20.51 1.41 -11.70
N THR A 85 20.81 0.23 -12.19
CA THR A 85 20.99 -0.03 -13.62
C THR A 85 19.96 -1.10 -14.03
N GLN A 86 19.29 -0.87 -15.13
CA GLN A 86 18.25 -1.74 -15.66
C GLN A 86 18.47 -1.93 -17.15
N THR A 87 18.32 -3.16 -17.65
CA THR A 87 18.30 -3.47 -19.06
C THR A 87 16.90 -3.95 -19.43
N ASN A 88 16.29 -3.32 -20.41
CA ASN A 88 14.97 -3.65 -20.95
C ASN A 88 15.09 -4.08 -22.39
N ILE A 89 14.43 -5.18 -22.73
CA ILE A 89 14.26 -5.60 -24.13
C ILE A 89 12.77 -5.56 -24.42
N GLN A 90 12.38 -4.70 -25.34
CA GLN A 90 11.01 -4.63 -25.83
C GLN A 90 10.97 -5.10 -27.28
N ASN A 91 10.14 -6.08 -27.55
CA ASN A 91 9.96 -6.63 -28.90
C ASN A 91 8.50 -6.48 -29.33
N ILE A 92 8.26 -5.63 -30.30
CA ILE A 92 6.97 -5.50 -30.96
C ILE A 92 7.06 -6.33 -32.24
N TYR A 93 6.49 -7.52 -32.19
CA TYR A 93 6.63 -8.55 -33.21
C TYR A 93 6.39 -8.00 -34.63
N GLY A 94 7.38 -8.20 -35.51
CA GLY A 94 7.36 -7.77 -36.90
C GLY A 94 7.45 -6.25 -37.14
N LYS A 95 7.64 -5.43 -36.09
CA LYS A 95 7.66 -3.97 -36.22
C LYS A 95 8.92 -3.34 -35.64
N LEU A 96 9.32 -3.69 -34.42
CA LEU A 96 10.35 -2.98 -33.69
C LEU A 96 10.95 -3.86 -32.58
N THR A 97 12.27 -3.83 -32.47
CA THR A 97 12.99 -4.32 -31.28
C THR A 97 13.78 -3.16 -30.69
N GLN A 98 13.59 -2.94 -29.38
CA GLN A 98 14.26 -1.91 -28.61
C GLN A 98 15.04 -2.55 -27.47
N ASN A 99 16.35 -2.31 -27.44
CA ASN A 99 17.24 -2.72 -26.35
C ASN A 99 17.68 -1.47 -25.60
N GLY A 100 17.19 -1.31 -24.37
CA GLY A 100 17.45 -0.14 -23.55
C GLY A 100 18.32 -0.46 -22.34
N ASN A 101 19.36 0.38 -22.14
CA ASN A 101 20.13 0.43 -20.90
C ASN A 101 19.76 1.70 -20.14
N THR A 102 19.27 1.54 -18.94
CA THR A 102 18.80 2.63 -18.09
C THR A 102 19.68 2.75 -16.84
N ASN A 103 20.23 3.93 -16.61
CA ASN A 103 20.95 4.27 -15.40
C ASN A 103 20.17 5.31 -14.61
N ILE A 104 19.79 4.97 -13.38
CA ILE A 104 18.99 5.81 -12.49
C ILE A 104 19.83 6.19 -11.29
N LEU A 105 19.95 7.49 -11.05
CA LEU A 105 20.52 8.06 -9.84
C LEU A 105 19.40 8.76 -9.07
N THR A 106 19.14 8.31 -7.85
CA THR A 106 18.08 8.88 -7.01
C THR A 106 18.67 9.36 -5.69
N HIS A 107 18.26 10.55 -5.27
CA HIS A 107 18.52 11.10 -3.95
C HIS A 107 17.19 11.33 -3.26
N ILE A 108 17.00 10.72 -2.09
CA ILE A 108 15.79 10.84 -1.28
C ILE A 108 16.18 11.27 0.12
N GLN A 109 15.44 12.22 0.66
CA GLN A 109 15.45 12.58 2.07
C GLN A 109 14.10 12.22 2.65
N ASP A 110 14.07 11.41 3.71
CA ASP A 110 12.86 11.04 4.39
C ASP A 110 12.83 11.70 5.77
N LEU A 111 11.81 12.51 6.01
CA LEU A 111 11.57 13.20 7.27
C LEU A 111 10.23 12.72 7.81
N TYR A 112 10.26 12.06 8.94
CA TYR A 112 9.07 11.59 9.63
C TYR A 112 9.07 12.05 11.07
N GLY A 113 7.91 12.53 11.53
CA GLY A 113 7.66 12.86 12.92
C GLY A 113 6.33 12.26 13.36
N SER A 114 6.28 11.76 14.58
CA SER A 114 5.01 11.35 15.19
C SER A 114 4.98 11.69 16.68
N ALA A 115 3.79 12.02 17.16
CA ALA A 115 3.51 12.15 18.59
C ALA A 115 2.19 11.47 18.89
N GLY A 116 2.07 10.87 20.06
CA GLY A 116 0.87 10.18 20.46
C GLY A 116 0.75 10.01 21.96
N LEU A 117 -0.44 9.60 22.35
CA LEU A 117 -0.77 9.30 23.74
C LEU A 117 -1.67 8.07 23.81
N ASN A 118 -1.52 7.33 24.90
CA ASN A 118 -2.42 6.28 25.35
C ASN A 118 -2.87 6.58 26.76
N TYR A 119 -4.15 6.40 27.03
CA TYR A 119 -4.72 6.58 28.35
C TYR A 119 -5.61 5.41 28.74
N GLU A 120 -5.31 4.79 29.87
CA GLU A 120 -6.06 3.67 30.44
C GLU A 120 -7.03 4.22 31.49
N PHE A 121 -8.33 4.32 31.20
CA PHE A 121 -9.34 4.72 32.23
C PHE A 121 -9.35 3.73 33.40
N ASN A 122 -9.22 2.45 33.04
CA ASN A 122 -9.12 1.31 33.95
C ASN A 122 -8.55 0.10 33.19
N ASP A 123 -8.43 -1.04 33.84
CA ASP A 123 -7.87 -2.27 33.25
C ASP A 123 -8.69 -2.83 32.06
N LYS A 124 -9.88 -2.29 31.82
CA LYS A 124 -10.82 -2.75 30.78
C LYS A 124 -11.03 -1.74 29.67
N HIS A 125 -10.64 -0.50 29.84
CA HIS A 125 -10.95 0.59 28.89
C HIS A 125 -9.74 1.47 28.66
N SER A 126 -9.38 1.64 27.40
CA SER A 126 -8.28 2.49 26.98
C SER A 126 -8.63 3.25 25.69
N ILE A 127 -8.05 4.43 25.55
CA ILE A 127 -8.04 5.23 24.34
C ILE A 127 -6.61 5.57 23.95
N GLY A 128 -6.41 5.87 22.68
CA GLY A 128 -5.15 6.45 22.22
C GLY A 128 -5.35 7.27 20.97
N ALA A 129 -4.38 8.15 20.74
CA ALA A 129 -4.31 8.97 19.55
C ALA A 129 -2.85 9.09 19.12
N ILE A 130 -2.61 9.01 17.80
CA ILE A 130 -1.29 9.19 17.19
C ILE A 130 -1.48 10.12 16.01
N TYR A 131 -0.70 11.20 16.00
CA TYR A 131 -0.55 12.06 14.85
C TYR A 131 0.83 11.88 14.27
N SER A 132 0.92 11.76 12.93
CA SER A 132 2.21 11.69 12.24
C SER A 132 2.22 12.60 11.02
N ILE A 133 3.42 13.08 10.72
CA ILE A 133 3.74 13.89 9.57
C ILE A 133 4.94 13.29 8.85
N GLU A 134 4.85 13.18 7.52
CA GLU A 134 5.92 12.64 6.69
C GLU A 134 6.16 13.53 5.47
N ARG A 135 7.41 13.71 5.10
CA ARG A 135 7.82 14.43 3.92
C ARG A 135 9.04 13.77 3.29
N GLN A 136 8.97 13.49 1.98
CA GLN A 136 10.03 12.83 1.22
C GLN A 136 10.51 13.68 0.05
N PRO A 137 11.23 14.81 0.29
CA PRO A 137 11.85 15.54 -0.81
C PRO A 137 12.99 14.74 -1.44
N GLY A 138 13.20 14.95 -2.74
CA GLY A 138 14.26 14.26 -3.47
C GLY A 138 14.23 14.58 -4.95
N ASN A 139 15.20 14.05 -5.66
CA ASN A 139 15.31 14.13 -7.11
C ASN A 139 15.86 12.83 -7.69
N TYR A 140 15.68 12.68 -8.98
CA TYR A 140 16.28 11.58 -9.73
C TYR A 140 16.72 12.07 -11.10
N VAL A 141 17.75 11.40 -11.60
CA VAL A 141 18.22 11.53 -12.98
C VAL A 141 18.24 10.13 -13.58
N THR A 142 17.57 9.98 -14.71
CA THR A 142 17.56 8.73 -15.47
C THR A 142 18.17 8.99 -16.84
N ASN A 143 19.22 8.27 -17.19
CA ASN A 143 19.78 8.25 -18.54
C ASN A 143 19.41 6.92 -19.18
N ILE A 144 18.82 6.98 -20.36
CA ILE A 144 18.34 5.83 -21.14
C ILE A 144 19.06 5.85 -22.49
N GLU A 145 19.72 4.74 -22.81
CA GLU A 145 20.36 4.50 -24.11
C GLU A 145 19.61 3.36 -24.79
N ASN A 146 18.89 3.67 -25.86
CA ASN A 146 18.08 2.70 -26.58
C ASN A 146 18.67 2.42 -27.97
N LEU A 147 18.93 1.14 -28.25
CA LEU A 147 19.19 0.65 -29.60
C LEU A 147 17.88 0.17 -30.21
N VAL A 148 17.45 0.86 -31.25
CA VAL A 148 16.17 0.60 -31.94
C VAL A 148 16.46 -0.04 -33.30
N SER A 149 15.87 -1.22 -33.53
CA SER A 149 15.94 -1.97 -34.80
C SER A 149 14.55 -2.13 -35.37
N LYS A 150 14.38 -1.82 -36.66
CA LYS A 150 13.17 -2.08 -37.46
C LYS A 150 13.52 -3.01 -38.63
N PRO A 151 12.58 -3.81 -39.16
CA PRO A 151 12.84 -4.81 -40.18
C PRO A 151 13.62 -4.31 -41.39
N ASP A 152 13.31 -3.10 -41.90
CA ASP A 152 13.87 -2.57 -43.15
C ASP A 152 14.66 -1.26 -42.93
N SER A 153 15.21 -1.06 -41.73
CA SER A 153 15.89 0.18 -41.35
C SER A 153 17.18 -0.09 -40.58
N ALA A 154 18.15 0.79 -40.74
CA ALA A 154 19.36 0.74 -39.98
C ALA A 154 19.06 0.85 -38.45
N ILE A 155 19.90 0.25 -37.61
CA ILE A 155 19.82 0.38 -36.16
C ILE A 155 20.08 1.83 -35.80
N HIS A 156 19.16 2.41 -35.02
CA HIS A 156 19.26 3.78 -34.52
C HIS A 156 19.54 3.77 -33.03
N ASN A 157 20.44 4.64 -32.59
CA ASN A 157 20.65 4.91 -31.18
C ASN A 157 19.78 6.11 -30.79
N VAL A 158 18.93 5.94 -29.77
CA VAL A 158 18.03 6.98 -29.27
C VAL A 158 18.25 7.14 -27.77
N ASN A 159 18.74 8.29 -27.37
CA ASN A 159 19.09 8.58 -26.00
C ASN A 159 18.04 9.49 -25.37
N TYR A 160 17.72 9.23 -24.12
CA TYR A 160 16.83 10.05 -23.31
C TYR A 160 17.45 10.38 -21.97
N ARG A 161 17.13 11.56 -21.49
CA ARG A 161 17.45 11.97 -20.14
C ARG A 161 16.20 12.48 -19.45
N HIS A 162 15.87 11.90 -18.30
CA HIS A 162 14.82 12.38 -17.44
C HIS A 162 15.43 13.00 -16.18
N ASP A 163 15.18 14.27 -15.96
CA ASP A 163 15.48 14.99 -14.74
C ASP A 163 14.17 15.23 -14.00
N GLY A 164 14.01 14.62 -12.83
CA GLY A 164 12.78 14.70 -12.08
C GLY A 164 12.99 14.94 -10.60
N ASN A 165 11.92 15.40 -9.93
CA ASN A 165 11.90 15.40 -8.49
C ASN A 165 10.99 14.25 -7.99
N MET A 166 11.35 13.72 -6.81
CA MET A 166 10.45 12.84 -6.04
C MET A 166 9.18 13.60 -5.67
N PRO A 167 8.06 12.91 -5.42
CA PRO A 167 6.83 13.59 -5.04
C PRO A 167 7.06 14.50 -3.85
N LYS A 168 6.97 15.81 -4.06
CA LYS A 168 7.06 16.83 -2.99
C LYS A 168 5.69 17.02 -2.40
N GLY A 169 5.58 16.89 -1.09
CA GLY A 169 4.35 17.09 -0.35
C GLY A 169 4.54 16.74 1.10
N THR A 170 3.48 16.84 1.84
CA THR A 170 3.45 16.47 3.25
C THR A 170 2.25 15.56 3.46
N ASP A 171 2.50 14.42 4.08
CA ASP A 171 1.50 13.45 4.48
C ASP A 171 1.18 13.68 5.96
N HIS A 172 -0.08 13.88 6.28
CA HIS A 172 -0.60 14.03 7.65
C HIS A 172 -1.50 12.84 7.95
N ARG A 173 -1.25 12.16 9.06
CA ARG A 173 -2.07 11.04 9.50
C ARG A 173 -2.47 11.24 10.96
N LEU A 174 -3.75 11.04 11.24
CA LEU A 174 -4.30 10.95 12.58
C LEU A 174 -4.94 9.59 12.71
N ASN A 175 -4.51 8.82 13.69
CA ASN A 175 -5.17 7.59 14.10
C ASN A 175 -5.65 7.75 15.55
N THR A 176 -6.88 7.34 15.83
CA THR A 176 -7.41 7.24 17.19
C THR A 176 -8.04 5.88 17.39
N TYR A 177 -7.96 5.35 18.59
CA TYR A 177 -8.58 4.08 18.92
C TYR A 177 -9.23 4.10 20.30
N TYR A 178 -10.19 3.21 20.45
CA TYR A 178 -10.77 2.83 21.74
C TYR A 178 -10.79 1.30 21.84
N ASN A 179 -10.28 0.77 22.93
CA ASN A 179 -10.40 -0.63 23.31
C ASN A 179 -11.15 -0.73 24.62
N GLY A 180 -12.21 -1.53 24.66
CA GLY A 180 -13.05 -1.64 25.85
C GLY A 180 -13.62 -3.04 26.06
N ARG A 181 -13.98 -3.33 27.32
CA ARG A 181 -14.68 -4.55 27.71
C ARG A 181 -15.85 -4.24 28.62
N VAL A 182 -17.06 -4.55 28.16
CA VAL A 182 -18.31 -4.43 28.93
C VAL A 182 -18.85 -5.83 29.20
N GLY A 183 -18.72 -6.31 30.41
CA GLY A 183 -19.01 -7.70 30.72
C GLY A 183 -18.12 -8.67 29.94
N LYS A 184 -18.72 -9.47 29.07
CA LYS A 184 -18.04 -10.40 28.16
C LYS A 184 -17.81 -9.81 26.77
N LEU A 185 -18.45 -8.68 26.44
CA LEU A 185 -18.33 -8.02 25.15
C LEU A 185 -17.02 -7.23 25.10
N GLN A 186 -16.16 -7.52 24.12
CA GLN A 186 -14.99 -6.71 23.77
C GLN A 186 -15.35 -5.80 22.61
N ILE A 187 -14.90 -4.54 22.68
CA ILE A 187 -15.14 -3.48 21.71
C ILE A 187 -13.79 -2.94 21.27
N ASP A 188 -13.52 -3.01 19.97
CA ASP A 188 -12.36 -2.38 19.34
C ASP A 188 -12.85 -1.37 18.31
N TYR A 189 -12.54 -0.10 18.50
CA TYR A 189 -12.88 0.97 17.57
C TYR A 189 -11.62 1.67 17.09
N ASN A 190 -11.54 1.92 15.79
CA ASN A 190 -10.45 2.66 15.17
C ASN A 190 -11.02 3.72 14.23
N PHE A 191 -10.38 4.88 14.25
CA PHE A 191 -10.64 5.96 13.31
C PHE A 191 -9.32 6.49 12.76
N ASP A 192 -9.25 6.63 11.43
CA ASP A 192 -8.08 7.10 10.71
C ASP A 192 -8.46 8.26 9.80
N TYR A 193 -7.61 9.28 9.79
CA TYR A 193 -7.66 10.37 8.83
C TYR A 193 -6.30 10.54 8.18
N LEU A 194 -6.27 10.53 6.85
CA LEU A 194 -5.07 10.77 6.04
C LEU A 194 -5.30 11.96 5.11
N PHE A 195 -4.40 12.91 5.15
CA PHE A 195 -4.30 13.99 4.19
C PHE A 195 -2.92 13.96 3.55
N LYS A 196 -2.88 13.81 2.22
CA LYS A 196 -1.64 13.71 1.46
C LYS A 196 -1.66 14.67 0.29
N LYS A 197 -0.63 15.50 0.18
CA LYS A 197 -0.33 16.30 -1.00
C LYS A 197 0.93 15.79 -1.68
N SER A 198 0.91 15.75 -3.00
CA SER A 198 2.04 15.29 -3.78
C SER A 198 2.18 16.17 -5.03
N ARG A 199 3.40 16.57 -5.34
CA ARG A 199 3.76 17.25 -6.60
C ARG A 199 5.03 16.62 -7.16
N LYS A 200 4.91 15.99 -8.32
CA LYS A 200 6.02 15.45 -9.10
C LYS A 200 6.22 16.30 -10.35
N SER A 201 7.46 16.65 -10.70
CA SER A 201 7.79 17.26 -11.98
C SER A 201 8.92 16.48 -12.64
N GLN A 202 8.90 16.41 -13.95
CA GLN A 202 9.89 15.72 -14.77
C GLN A 202 10.15 16.55 -16.02
N LEU A 203 11.40 16.65 -16.41
CA LEU A 203 11.86 17.15 -17.70
C LEU A 203 12.49 15.98 -18.45
N THR A 204 11.96 15.65 -19.59
CA THR A 204 12.54 14.67 -20.52
C THR A 204 13.22 15.42 -21.64
N THR A 205 14.48 15.11 -21.90
CA THR A 205 15.28 15.70 -22.98
C THR A 205 15.76 14.59 -23.91
N MET A 206 15.55 14.77 -25.20
CA MET A 206 16.10 13.94 -26.27
C MET A 206 17.25 14.66 -26.94
N PRO A 207 18.52 14.27 -26.69
CA PRO A 207 19.70 14.98 -27.19
C PRO A 207 20.04 14.69 -28.65
N ASP A 208 19.33 13.80 -29.36
CA ASP A 208 19.72 13.33 -30.70
C ASP A 208 19.66 14.36 -31.81
N ASN A 209 19.11 15.57 -31.56
CA ASN A 209 19.23 16.70 -32.46
C ASN A 209 20.00 17.82 -31.77
N ALA A 210 21.31 17.92 -32.04
CA ALA A 210 22.22 18.85 -31.37
C ALA A 210 21.80 20.33 -31.49
N GLU A 211 21.00 20.69 -32.50
CA GLU A 211 20.56 22.07 -32.73
C GLU A 211 19.22 22.41 -32.05
N ASN A 212 18.31 21.45 -31.86
CA ASN A 212 17.01 21.67 -31.22
C ASN A 212 16.56 20.40 -30.46
N PRO A 213 17.02 20.19 -29.22
CA PRO A 213 16.58 19.04 -28.43
C PRO A 213 15.07 19.10 -28.14
N ILE A 214 14.38 18.00 -28.31
CA ILE A 214 12.97 17.91 -27.92
C ILE A 214 12.95 17.83 -26.39
N CYS A 215 12.25 18.78 -25.77
CA CYS A 215 12.05 18.83 -24.35
C CYS A 215 10.57 18.64 -24.01
N ILE A 216 10.28 17.73 -23.09
CA ILE A 216 8.91 17.47 -22.61
C ILE A 216 8.90 17.68 -21.09
N SER A 217 8.17 18.67 -20.63
CA SER A 217 8.04 18.97 -19.22
C SER A 217 6.65 18.59 -18.69
N THR A 218 6.64 17.79 -17.65
CA THR A 218 5.40 17.33 -17.00
C THR A 218 5.35 17.71 -15.54
N ILE A 219 4.16 18.05 -15.07
CA ILE A 219 3.86 18.32 -13.67
C ILE A 219 2.62 17.54 -13.28
N ASN A 220 2.76 16.62 -12.33
CA ASN A 220 1.65 15.91 -11.71
C ASN A 220 1.45 16.41 -10.28
N ARG A 221 0.21 16.76 -9.93
CA ARG A 221 -0.21 17.14 -8.57
C ARG A 221 -1.34 16.24 -8.15
N ALA A 222 -1.21 15.63 -6.96
CA ALA A 222 -2.25 14.81 -6.38
C ALA A 222 -2.53 15.23 -4.93
N ASN A 223 -3.80 15.38 -4.62
CA ASN A 223 -4.30 15.63 -3.27
C ASN A 223 -5.23 14.47 -2.88
N ASN A 224 -4.95 13.83 -1.76
CA ASN A 224 -5.75 12.74 -1.23
C ASN A 224 -6.24 13.11 0.17
N ASN A 225 -7.53 12.89 0.41
CA ASN A 225 -8.15 12.89 1.72
C ASN A 225 -8.79 11.53 1.90
N LEU A 226 -8.46 10.85 2.99
CA LEU A 226 -9.04 9.57 3.37
C LEU A 226 -9.52 9.64 4.80
N LEU A 227 -10.72 9.18 5.03
CA LEU A 227 -11.31 8.95 6.34
C LEU A 227 -11.69 7.48 6.42
N ALA A 228 -11.30 6.81 7.50
CA ALA A 228 -11.70 5.43 7.75
C ALA A 228 -12.18 5.27 9.19
N SER A 229 -13.22 4.48 9.37
CA SER A 229 -13.78 4.15 10.69
C SER A 229 -14.11 2.67 10.72
N LYS A 230 -13.73 1.98 11.80
CA LYS A 230 -13.91 0.55 11.96
C LYS A 230 -14.29 0.20 13.39
N ILE A 231 -15.30 -0.61 13.55
CA ILE A 231 -15.71 -1.18 14.83
C ILE A 231 -15.72 -2.70 14.75
N ILE A 232 -15.17 -3.35 15.78
CA ILE A 232 -15.18 -4.81 15.94
C ILE A 232 -15.76 -5.11 17.32
N LEU A 233 -16.75 -5.97 17.36
CA LEU A 233 -17.38 -6.50 18.56
C LEU A 233 -17.05 -7.98 18.66
N SER A 234 -16.48 -8.41 19.80
CA SER A 234 -16.13 -9.80 20.05
C SER A 234 -16.82 -10.29 21.30
N TYR A 235 -17.47 -11.45 21.21
CA TYR A 235 -18.21 -12.04 22.33
C TYR A 235 -17.96 -13.56 22.40
N PRO A 236 -17.61 -14.11 23.57
CA PRO A 236 -17.50 -15.56 23.74
C PRO A 236 -18.88 -16.20 23.65
N LEU A 237 -19.03 -17.18 22.77
CA LEU A 237 -20.29 -17.89 22.53
C LEU A 237 -20.05 -19.41 22.54
N GLY A 238 -20.59 -20.10 23.55
CA GLY A 238 -20.31 -21.52 23.75
C GLY A 238 -18.82 -21.79 23.95
N ASN A 239 -18.26 -22.77 23.23
CA ASN A 239 -16.83 -23.09 23.24
C ASN A 239 -16.04 -22.26 22.22
N GLY A 240 -16.61 -21.21 21.68
CA GLY A 240 -16.01 -20.37 20.67
C GLY A 240 -16.18 -18.88 20.94
N GLN A 241 -15.89 -18.11 19.91
CA GLN A 241 -16.01 -16.65 19.90
C GLN A 241 -16.65 -16.19 18.61
N ILE A 242 -17.62 -15.30 18.72
CA ILE A 242 -18.16 -14.56 17.58
C ILE A 242 -17.48 -13.19 17.52
N GLU A 243 -17.06 -12.79 16.34
CA GLU A 243 -16.58 -11.45 16.00
C GLU A 243 -17.51 -10.89 14.92
N ALA A 244 -18.02 -9.67 15.10
CA ALA A 244 -18.80 -8.97 14.09
C ALA A 244 -18.41 -7.51 14.06
N GLY A 245 -18.53 -6.87 12.91
CA GLY A 245 -18.16 -5.47 12.82
C GLY A 245 -18.51 -4.83 11.50
N SER A 246 -18.20 -3.54 11.42
CA SER A 246 -18.35 -2.75 10.21
C SER A 246 -17.15 -1.85 9.98
N GLU A 247 -16.95 -1.48 8.73
CA GLU A 247 -15.90 -0.59 8.30
C GLU A 247 -16.46 0.36 7.24
N TYR A 248 -16.13 1.63 7.37
CA TYR A 248 -16.46 2.66 6.40
C TYR A 248 -15.20 3.41 6.04
N THR A 249 -14.93 3.56 4.74
CA THR A 249 -13.82 4.36 4.22
C THR A 249 -14.35 5.33 3.17
N TYR A 250 -13.96 6.58 3.27
CA TYR A 250 -14.23 7.60 2.26
C TYR A 250 -12.91 8.19 1.78
N THR A 251 -12.70 8.19 0.47
CA THR A 251 -11.53 8.77 -0.19
C THR A 251 -11.97 9.83 -1.19
N ARG A 252 -11.35 10.99 -1.10
CA ARG A 252 -11.43 12.03 -2.14
C ARG A 252 -10.02 12.28 -2.67
N ARG A 253 -9.79 11.93 -3.94
CA ARG A 253 -8.54 12.18 -4.66
C ARG A 253 -8.80 13.16 -5.78
N LYS A 254 -7.98 14.20 -5.86
CA LYS A 254 -7.90 15.10 -7.02
C LYS A 254 -6.49 15.00 -7.59
N GLU A 255 -6.39 14.80 -8.91
CA GLU A 255 -5.12 14.72 -9.61
C GLU A 255 -5.15 15.60 -10.83
N THR A 256 -4.10 16.43 -11.03
CA THR A 256 -3.94 17.26 -12.21
C THR A 256 -2.61 16.94 -12.86
N PHE A 257 -2.64 16.71 -14.16
CA PHE A 257 -1.45 16.50 -14.97
C PHE A 257 -1.36 17.61 -16.00
N VAL A 258 -0.17 18.21 -16.12
CA VAL A 258 0.09 19.32 -17.06
C VAL A 258 1.37 19.02 -17.84
N ASN A 259 1.25 19.01 -19.16
CA ASN A 259 2.37 19.05 -20.11
C ASN A 259 2.41 20.46 -20.72
N LYS A 260 3.49 21.19 -20.54
CA LYS A 260 3.60 22.58 -21.00
C LYS A 260 3.70 22.69 -22.51
N GLU A 261 4.32 21.73 -23.15
CA GLU A 261 4.56 21.67 -24.60
C GLU A 261 3.33 21.17 -25.37
N GLN A 262 2.28 20.73 -24.62
CA GLN A 262 1.02 20.22 -25.19
C GLN A 262 1.21 19.00 -26.14
N LEU A 263 2.28 18.25 -25.94
CA LEU A 263 2.53 16.98 -26.63
C LEU A 263 1.73 15.83 -26.00
N LEU A 264 1.33 16.01 -24.75
CA LEU A 264 0.46 15.12 -23.97
C LEU A 264 -0.75 15.93 -23.51
N ASP A 265 -1.90 15.29 -23.47
CA ASP A 265 -3.13 15.93 -23.00
C ASP A 265 -3.03 16.27 -21.50
N ASN A 266 -3.42 17.48 -21.15
CA ASN A 266 -3.58 17.86 -19.76
C ASN A 266 -4.83 17.19 -19.19
N THR A 267 -4.79 16.78 -17.91
CA THR A 267 -5.94 16.14 -17.25
C THR A 267 -6.22 16.74 -15.89
N ASP A 268 -7.49 16.81 -15.52
CA ASP A 268 -7.95 17.14 -14.16
C ASP A 268 -8.96 16.08 -13.71
N ASP A 269 -8.47 15.09 -12.97
CA ASP A 269 -9.25 13.95 -12.52
C ASP A 269 -9.63 14.11 -11.04
N ARG A 270 -10.87 13.73 -10.70
CA ARG A 270 -11.32 13.61 -9.32
C ARG A 270 -12.05 12.30 -9.10
N ILE A 271 -11.67 11.60 -8.06
CA ILE A 271 -12.32 10.37 -7.59
C ILE A 271 -12.88 10.61 -6.19
N ASN A 272 -14.18 10.38 -6.02
CA ASN A 272 -14.84 10.33 -4.72
C ASN A 272 -15.31 8.87 -4.52
N GLU A 273 -14.71 8.17 -3.59
CA GLU A 273 -15.00 6.75 -3.36
C GLU A 273 -15.39 6.50 -1.92
N SER A 274 -16.48 5.78 -1.72
CA SER A 274 -16.89 5.24 -0.43
C SER A 274 -16.89 3.72 -0.48
N ASN A 275 -16.31 3.10 0.55
CA ASN A 275 -16.34 1.68 0.78
C ASN A 275 -17.02 1.42 2.11
N THR A 276 -18.05 0.59 2.10
CA THR A 276 -18.75 0.13 3.30
C THR A 276 -18.63 -1.38 3.37
N ALA A 277 -18.22 -1.89 4.52
CA ALA A 277 -18.17 -3.33 4.74
C ALA A 277 -18.81 -3.71 6.06
N ALA A 278 -19.47 -4.86 6.06
CA ALA A 278 -19.93 -5.56 7.25
C ALA A 278 -19.36 -6.97 7.24
N PHE A 279 -18.99 -7.49 8.41
CA PHE A 279 -18.42 -8.83 8.52
C PHE A 279 -18.84 -9.50 9.80
N ALA A 280 -18.88 -10.83 9.76
CA ALA A 280 -19.05 -11.68 10.91
C ALA A 280 -18.19 -12.93 10.77
N LYS A 281 -17.66 -13.40 11.89
CA LYS A 281 -16.83 -14.61 11.98
C LYS A 281 -17.14 -15.35 13.28
N TYR A 282 -17.28 -16.66 13.20
CA TYR A 282 -17.32 -17.53 14.37
C TYR A 282 -16.08 -18.42 14.37
N SER A 283 -15.42 -18.51 15.52
CA SER A 283 -14.26 -19.37 15.74
C SER A 283 -14.52 -20.30 16.89
N LEU A 284 -14.35 -21.60 16.68
CA LEU A 284 -14.60 -22.67 17.65
C LEU A 284 -13.28 -23.39 17.96
N GLN A 285 -13.02 -23.62 19.24
CA GLN A 285 -11.91 -24.45 19.71
C GLN A 285 -12.45 -25.67 20.44
N CYS A 286 -12.30 -26.83 19.83
CA CYS A 286 -12.74 -28.11 20.36
C CYS A 286 -11.63 -29.13 20.14
N LYS A 287 -10.63 -29.10 21.05
CA LYS A 287 -9.40 -29.93 20.90
C LYS A 287 -9.75 -31.36 20.52
N PRO A 288 -9.10 -31.93 19.50
CA PRO A 288 -7.92 -31.43 18.77
C PRO A 288 -8.24 -30.49 17.58
N TRP A 289 -9.48 -30.08 17.41
CA TRP A 289 -9.96 -29.26 16.29
C TRP A 289 -10.02 -27.77 16.62
N THR A 290 -9.68 -26.95 15.63
CA THR A 290 -9.97 -25.52 15.59
C THR A 290 -10.67 -25.21 14.28
N MET A 291 -11.85 -24.61 14.34
CA MET A 291 -12.67 -24.30 13.16
C MET A 291 -13.02 -22.82 13.15
N SER A 292 -13.09 -22.23 12.00
CA SER A 292 -13.63 -20.88 11.85
C SER A 292 -14.40 -20.76 10.54
N ALA A 293 -15.47 -20.00 10.57
CA ALA A 293 -16.23 -19.60 9.40
C ALA A 293 -16.58 -18.11 9.51
N GLY A 294 -16.42 -17.39 8.42
CA GLY A 294 -16.69 -15.97 8.39
C GLY A 294 -17.14 -15.52 7.00
N VAL A 295 -17.72 -14.35 6.96
CA VAL A 295 -18.14 -13.69 5.73
C VAL A 295 -17.98 -12.20 5.88
N ARG A 296 -17.53 -11.55 4.80
CA ARG A 296 -17.49 -10.10 4.65
C ARG A 296 -18.32 -9.73 3.42
N TYR A 297 -19.22 -8.80 3.57
CA TYR A 297 -19.85 -8.11 2.45
C TYR A 297 -19.22 -6.73 2.32
N GLN A 298 -18.75 -6.40 1.13
CA GLN A 298 -18.18 -5.09 0.85
C GLN A 298 -18.89 -4.45 -0.32
N PHE A 299 -19.31 -3.21 -0.12
CA PHE A 299 -19.94 -2.38 -1.14
C PHE A 299 -19.07 -1.15 -1.40
N THR A 300 -18.78 -0.91 -2.68
CA THR A 300 -18.00 0.23 -3.18
C THR A 300 -18.87 1.09 -4.06
N HIS A 301 -18.83 2.39 -3.83
CA HIS A 301 -19.40 3.41 -4.69
C HIS A 301 -18.30 4.43 -5.01
N SER A 302 -17.95 4.57 -6.28
CA SER A 302 -16.90 5.45 -6.77
C SER A 302 -17.45 6.32 -7.89
N ASP A 303 -17.44 7.64 -7.68
CA ASP A 303 -17.77 8.65 -8.68
C ASP A 303 -16.47 9.21 -9.25
N TYR A 304 -16.34 9.13 -10.57
CA TYR A 304 -15.21 9.66 -11.34
C TYR A 304 -15.62 10.92 -12.07
N PHE A 305 -14.76 11.94 -12.01
CA PHE A 305 -14.94 13.21 -12.69
C PHE A 305 -13.70 13.50 -13.51
N GLN A 306 -13.90 13.93 -14.74
CA GLN A 306 -12.87 14.44 -15.63
C GLN A 306 -13.24 15.87 -16.00
N ASP A 307 -12.31 16.81 -15.83
CA ASP A 307 -12.54 18.25 -16.03
C ASP A 307 -13.84 18.75 -15.35
N GLU A 308 -13.99 18.39 -14.06
CA GLU A 308 -15.14 18.66 -13.19
C GLU A 308 -16.48 18.03 -13.66
N THR A 309 -16.50 17.34 -14.80
CA THR A 309 -17.69 16.66 -15.33
C THR A 309 -17.69 15.20 -14.89
N LYS A 310 -18.83 14.74 -14.35
CA LYS A 310 -18.96 13.34 -13.94
C LYS A 310 -19.00 12.41 -15.16
N SER A 311 -18.07 11.45 -15.19
CA SER A 311 -18.07 10.37 -16.14
C SER A 311 -18.86 9.18 -15.61
N ASN A 312 -19.99 8.87 -16.22
CA ASN A 312 -20.80 7.70 -15.84
C ASN A 312 -20.14 6.37 -16.21
N GLU A 313 -19.37 6.35 -17.29
CA GLU A 313 -18.66 5.16 -17.75
C GLU A 313 -17.56 4.72 -16.81
N GLN A 314 -16.83 5.69 -16.23
CA GLN A 314 -15.72 5.46 -15.30
C GLN A 314 -16.19 5.37 -13.84
N SER A 315 -17.41 5.85 -13.54
CA SER A 315 -18.05 5.72 -12.22
C SER A 315 -18.55 4.28 -12.00
N ARG A 316 -18.50 3.79 -10.77
CA ARG A 316 -18.78 2.37 -10.50
C ARG A 316 -19.51 2.17 -9.18
N ARG A 317 -20.34 1.11 -9.19
CA ARG A 317 -21.01 0.59 -8.00
C ARG A 317 -20.96 -0.93 -8.04
N TYR A 318 -20.46 -1.55 -6.99
CA TYR A 318 -20.44 -3.00 -6.90
C TYR A 318 -20.42 -3.46 -5.45
N GLY A 319 -21.04 -4.64 -5.22
CA GLY A 319 -21.01 -5.37 -3.95
C GLY A 319 -20.41 -6.76 -4.14
N LYS A 320 -19.65 -7.24 -3.15
CA LYS A 320 -19.03 -8.56 -3.17
C LYS A 320 -19.17 -9.24 -1.82
N TRP A 321 -19.54 -10.51 -1.87
CA TRP A 321 -19.47 -11.43 -0.75
C TRP A 321 -18.13 -12.14 -0.75
N LEU A 322 -17.46 -12.13 0.39
CA LEU A 322 -16.11 -12.66 0.57
C LEU A 322 -16.14 -13.65 1.74
N PRO A 323 -16.51 -14.92 1.48
CA PRO A 323 -16.53 -15.95 2.50
C PRO A 323 -15.13 -16.46 2.85
N GLU A 324 -14.99 -16.96 4.08
CA GLU A 324 -13.82 -17.69 4.55
C GLU A 324 -14.21 -18.87 5.44
N VAL A 325 -13.49 -19.97 5.33
CA VAL A 325 -13.62 -21.14 6.20
C VAL A 325 -12.24 -21.71 6.47
N SER A 326 -11.98 -22.13 7.69
CA SER A 326 -10.75 -22.82 8.06
C SER A 326 -11.05 -23.92 9.05
N VAL A 327 -10.45 -25.08 8.83
CA VAL A 327 -10.52 -26.24 9.71
C VAL A 327 -9.10 -26.74 9.96
N SER A 328 -8.68 -26.71 11.22
CA SER A 328 -7.38 -27.20 11.63
C SER A 328 -7.53 -28.35 12.61
N TYR A 329 -6.67 -29.35 12.48
CA TYR A 329 -6.55 -30.46 13.40
C TYR A 329 -5.12 -30.57 13.89
N GLY A 330 -4.91 -30.73 15.20
CA GLY A 330 -3.58 -30.90 15.77
C GLY A 330 -3.60 -31.90 16.91
N LYS A 331 -2.90 -33.04 16.73
CA LYS A 331 -2.73 -34.07 17.77
C LYS A 331 -1.34 -34.67 17.65
N ASN A 332 -0.61 -34.70 18.75
CA ASN A 332 0.77 -35.20 18.81
C ASN A 332 1.66 -34.48 17.78
N LYS A 333 2.33 -35.25 16.89
CA LYS A 333 3.19 -34.74 15.83
C LYS A 333 2.42 -34.41 14.52
N PHE A 334 1.12 -34.69 14.45
CA PHE A 334 0.33 -34.45 13.25
C PHE A 334 -0.46 -33.15 13.39
N GLN A 335 -0.30 -32.28 12.41
CA GLN A 335 -1.06 -31.04 12.26
C GLN A 335 -1.53 -30.92 10.80
N THR A 336 -2.76 -30.47 10.62
CA THR A 336 -3.28 -30.16 9.29
C THR A 336 -4.18 -28.94 9.34
N ASN A 337 -4.20 -28.17 8.27
CA ASN A 337 -5.06 -27.02 8.09
C ASN A 337 -5.62 -27.02 6.68
N LEU A 338 -6.94 -27.01 6.57
CA LEU A 338 -7.66 -26.78 5.31
C LEU A 338 -8.32 -25.42 5.39
N SER A 339 -8.05 -24.55 4.44
CA SER A 339 -8.62 -23.20 4.42
C SER A 339 -9.11 -22.83 3.04
N TYR A 340 -10.27 -22.18 2.99
CA TYR A 340 -10.83 -21.53 1.83
C TYR A 340 -11.05 -20.04 2.15
N GLY A 341 -10.76 -19.16 1.20
CA GLY A 341 -11.04 -17.74 1.34
C GLY A 341 -11.17 -17.03 0.01
N ALA A 342 -12.07 -16.05 -0.03
CA ALA A 342 -12.23 -15.13 -1.13
C ALA A 342 -11.73 -13.74 -0.72
N LYS A 343 -10.92 -13.11 -1.57
CA LYS A 343 -10.38 -11.76 -1.39
C LYS A 343 -10.64 -10.93 -2.63
N MET A 344 -10.75 -9.62 -2.47
CA MET A 344 -10.91 -8.68 -3.58
C MET A 344 -9.75 -7.69 -3.57
N THR A 345 -9.15 -7.45 -4.73
CA THR A 345 -8.14 -6.41 -4.95
C THR A 345 -8.73 -5.33 -5.84
N ARG A 346 -8.63 -4.09 -5.41
CA ARG A 346 -9.07 -2.92 -6.17
C ARG A 346 -7.91 -2.37 -7.00
N PRO A 347 -8.17 -1.80 -8.19
CA PRO A 347 -7.14 -1.05 -8.91
C PRO A 347 -6.63 0.10 -8.05
N ALA A 348 -5.32 0.28 -8.00
CA ALA A 348 -4.75 1.46 -7.34
C ALA A 348 -5.15 2.74 -8.09
N TYR A 349 -5.29 3.85 -7.38
CA TYR A 349 -5.78 5.10 -8.00
C TYR A 349 -4.91 5.59 -9.17
N TYR A 350 -3.60 5.36 -9.15
CA TYR A 350 -2.74 5.72 -10.27
C TYR A 350 -3.02 4.88 -11.53
N MET A 351 -3.52 3.65 -11.38
CA MET A 351 -3.96 2.81 -12.49
C MET A 351 -5.27 3.28 -13.11
N LEU A 352 -6.04 4.10 -12.37
CA LEU A 352 -7.31 4.66 -12.78
C LEU A 352 -7.18 6.09 -13.32
N ALA A 353 -5.99 6.67 -13.28
CA ALA A 353 -5.75 8.02 -13.79
C ALA A 353 -5.86 8.04 -15.31
N SER A 354 -6.36 9.14 -15.87
CA SER A 354 -6.48 9.32 -17.33
C SER A 354 -5.21 9.87 -17.96
N ASN A 355 -4.26 10.33 -17.16
CA ASN A 355 -3.00 10.89 -17.65
C ASN A 355 -2.09 9.83 -18.27
N VAL A 356 -1.31 10.27 -19.23
CA VAL A 356 -0.32 9.46 -19.95
C VAL A 356 1.09 9.96 -19.59
N GLN A 357 1.96 9.08 -19.14
CA GLN A 357 3.38 9.36 -18.95
C GLN A 357 4.13 9.07 -20.25
N TYR A 358 5.03 9.96 -20.61
CA TYR A 358 5.94 9.77 -21.73
C TYR A 358 7.22 9.10 -21.23
N ASP A 359 7.51 7.91 -21.73
CA ASP A 359 8.75 7.21 -21.43
C ASP A 359 9.78 7.42 -22.54
N ASP A 360 9.38 7.17 -23.78
CA ASP A 360 10.17 7.42 -24.99
C ASP A 360 9.27 7.62 -26.22
N GLN A 361 9.87 7.85 -27.40
CA GLN A 361 9.11 8.07 -28.63
C GLN A 361 8.26 6.88 -29.12
N TYR A 362 8.46 5.70 -28.53
CA TYR A 362 7.73 4.47 -28.85
C TYR A 362 6.88 3.97 -27.71
N THR A 363 7.04 4.53 -26.51
CA THR A 363 6.44 4.01 -25.28
C THR A 363 5.76 5.11 -24.47
N TYR A 364 4.48 4.90 -24.25
CA TYR A 364 3.64 5.71 -23.36
C TYR A 364 3.02 4.81 -22.31
N GLU A 365 3.07 5.21 -21.05
CA GLU A 365 2.38 4.54 -19.97
C GLU A 365 1.18 5.35 -19.51
N GLY A 366 0.01 4.73 -19.47
CA GLY A 366 -1.21 5.37 -19.00
C GLY A 366 -2.01 4.46 -18.07
N GLY A 367 -2.81 5.05 -17.21
CA GLY A 367 -3.81 4.32 -16.46
C GLY A 367 -4.99 3.92 -17.34
N ASN A 368 -5.84 3.07 -16.79
CA ASN A 368 -7.11 2.69 -17.41
C ASN A 368 -8.25 2.92 -16.40
N PRO A 369 -9.00 4.01 -16.54
CA PRO A 369 -10.12 4.29 -15.64
C PRO A 369 -11.23 3.24 -15.63
N LEU A 370 -11.27 2.35 -16.61
CA LEU A 370 -12.27 1.29 -16.75
C LEU A 370 -11.89 -0.01 -16.01
N LEU A 371 -10.71 -0.09 -15.40
CA LEU A 371 -10.30 -1.25 -14.63
C LEU A 371 -11.30 -1.57 -13.52
N GLN A 372 -11.61 -2.84 -13.36
CA GLN A 372 -12.56 -3.34 -12.37
C GLN A 372 -11.86 -4.18 -11.31
N PRO A 373 -12.41 -4.28 -10.09
CA PRO A 373 -11.78 -5.06 -9.04
C PRO A 373 -11.64 -6.54 -9.42
N SER A 374 -10.54 -7.13 -9.02
CA SER A 374 -10.20 -8.53 -9.16
C SER A 374 -10.65 -9.31 -7.93
N VAL A 375 -11.21 -10.51 -8.10
CA VAL A 375 -11.53 -11.41 -6.99
C VAL A 375 -10.63 -12.63 -7.07
N TYR A 376 -9.89 -12.83 -6.01
CA TYR A 376 -8.99 -13.96 -5.80
C TYR A 376 -9.63 -14.95 -4.82
N GLN A 377 -9.72 -16.20 -5.22
CA GLN A 377 -10.20 -17.30 -4.37
C GLN A 377 -9.09 -18.32 -4.19
N SER A 378 -8.94 -18.83 -2.99
CA SER A 378 -7.90 -19.79 -2.65
C SER A 378 -8.44 -20.92 -1.78
N LEU A 379 -8.09 -22.14 -2.13
CA LEU A 379 -8.25 -23.34 -1.30
C LEU A 379 -6.85 -23.87 -1.01
N ASN A 380 -6.47 -23.94 0.28
CA ASN A 380 -5.14 -24.38 0.69
C ASN A 380 -5.28 -25.53 1.69
N LEU A 381 -4.45 -26.56 1.48
CA LEU A 381 -4.24 -27.66 2.41
C LEU A 381 -2.77 -27.65 2.85
N GLU A 382 -2.56 -27.63 4.15
CA GLU A 382 -1.26 -27.74 4.77
C GLU A 382 -1.29 -28.93 5.72
N MET A 383 -0.28 -29.78 5.66
CA MET A 383 -0.13 -30.94 6.54
C MET A 383 1.31 -31.01 7.04
N MET A 384 1.46 -31.29 8.32
CA MET A 384 2.76 -31.48 8.94
C MET A 384 2.70 -32.74 9.81
N TYR A 385 3.69 -33.60 9.62
CA TYR A 385 3.93 -34.74 10.48
C TYR A 385 5.41 -34.81 10.82
N ASP A 386 5.71 -34.56 12.10
CA ASP A 386 7.06 -34.48 12.63
C ASP A 386 7.90 -33.42 11.85
N TRP A 387 8.82 -33.83 11.00
CA TRP A 387 9.66 -32.98 10.14
C TRP A 387 9.16 -32.90 8.68
N VAL A 388 8.15 -33.66 8.32
CA VAL A 388 7.59 -33.66 6.95
C VAL A 388 6.52 -32.59 6.84
N TYR A 389 6.66 -31.70 5.86
CA TYR A 389 5.67 -30.68 5.52
C TYR A 389 5.16 -30.86 4.09
N LEU A 390 3.85 -30.90 3.93
CA LEU A 390 3.16 -30.97 2.64
C LEU A 390 2.22 -29.78 2.53
N ALA A 391 2.27 -29.07 1.40
CA ALA A 391 1.32 -28.01 1.08
C ALA A 391 0.77 -28.21 -0.34
N ALA A 392 -0.53 -28.03 -0.50
CA ALA A 392 -1.23 -28.01 -1.77
C ALA A 392 -2.19 -26.83 -1.81
N GLY A 393 -2.30 -26.17 -2.96
CA GLY A 393 -3.17 -25.03 -3.12
C GLY A 393 -3.81 -24.98 -4.50
N TYR A 394 -5.07 -24.54 -4.54
CA TYR A 394 -5.78 -24.22 -5.76
C TYR A 394 -6.24 -22.76 -5.69
N HIS A 395 -5.90 -22.00 -6.73
CA HIS A 395 -6.16 -20.56 -6.76
C HIS A 395 -6.85 -20.17 -8.06
N THR A 396 -7.85 -19.31 -7.96
CA THR A 396 -8.51 -18.70 -9.12
C THR A 396 -8.52 -17.19 -8.96
N THR A 397 -8.38 -16.49 -10.07
CA THR A 397 -8.46 -15.03 -10.10
C THR A 397 -9.35 -14.60 -11.25
N THR A 398 -10.36 -13.80 -10.96
CA THR A 398 -11.19 -13.18 -11.97
C THR A 398 -10.67 -11.76 -12.25
N ARG A 399 -10.54 -11.39 -13.53
CA ARG A 399 -10.14 -10.03 -13.96
C ARG A 399 -8.75 -9.62 -13.45
N LEU A 400 -7.71 -10.28 -13.95
CA LEU A 400 -6.33 -9.87 -13.71
C LEU A 400 -6.06 -8.48 -14.30
N PHE A 401 -5.34 -7.64 -13.54
CA PHE A 401 -4.76 -6.41 -14.06
C PHE A 401 -3.49 -6.79 -14.83
N CYS A 402 -3.54 -6.69 -16.15
CA CYS A 402 -2.38 -6.90 -17.02
C CYS A 402 -2.00 -5.57 -17.66
N LEU A 403 -0.70 -5.31 -17.78
CA LEU A 403 -0.18 -4.33 -18.72
C LEU A 403 -0.58 -4.77 -20.13
N HIS A 404 -1.27 -3.91 -20.84
CA HIS A 404 -1.65 -4.15 -22.22
C HIS A 404 -0.89 -3.15 -23.09
N THR A 405 -0.07 -3.66 -24.00
CA THR A 405 0.66 -2.82 -24.96
C THR A 405 -0.19 -2.69 -26.21
N THR A 406 -0.65 -1.48 -26.52
CA THR A 406 -1.27 -1.16 -27.79
C THR A 406 -0.25 -0.48 -28.69
N THR A 407 -0.12 -0.93 -29.93
CA THR A 407 0.68 -0.24 -30.94
C THR A 407 -0.23 0.75 -31.67
N SER A 408 0.00 2.05 -31.46
CA SER A 408 -0.61 3.09 -32.28
C SER A 408 0.36 3.42 -33.42
N THR A 409 -0.12 3.30 -34.66
CA THR A 409 0.53 3.91 -35.82
C THR A 409 0.06 5.36 -35.88
N ARG A 410 0.83 6.29 -35.34
CA ARG A 410 0.76 7.71 -35.70
C ARG A 410 1.90 8.04 -36.62
#